data_6069a425fca3b681a91c595eb45faa68
#
_entry.id   6069a425fca3b681a91c595eb45faa68
#
_cell.length_a   1.000
_cell.length_b   1.000
_cell.length_c   1.000
_cell.angle_alpha   90.00
_cell.angle_beta   90.00
_cell.angle_gamma   90.00
#
_symmetry.space_group_name_H-M   'P 1'
#
loop_
_entity.id
_entity.type
_entity.pdbx_description
1 polymer ?
#
loop_
_entity_poly.entity_id
_entity_poly.type
_entity_poly.pdbx_seq_one_letter_code
_entity_poly.pdbx_strand_id
1 'polypeptide(L)'
;MKKRLTRHALEMIERSIFCFPELNGKNITLGYTRRHLGSATVAYRKGVIWRLVIRLKVRKLSYQTIGHELTHLVQGLARGDRRQWKSGNKENIPSGEKQCDIWTLARDALFCDDPPTYLRLPRMVRERWPDCAGDVRQLCIAAIEKRKTHRRYIRWLEAEIRTMRRRWPELIICCG
;
A
#
# COMPACT_ATOMS: atom_id res chain seq x y z
N MET A 1 7.85 10.25 -28.99
CA MET A 1 6.40 10.07 -28.68
C MET A 1 6.19 10.04 -27.17
N LYS A 2 5.51 11.03 -26.57
CA LYS A 2 5.13 11.00 -25.16
C LYS A 2 4.08 9.91 -24.97
N LYS A 3 4.40 8.83 -24.22
CA LYS A 3 3.42 7.79 -23.90
C LYS A 3 2.39 8.39 -22.96
N ARG A 4 1.14 8.48 -23.40
CA ARG A 4 0.00 8.86 -22.55
C ARG A 4 -0.44 7.64 -21.75
N LEU A 5 -0.88 7.86 -20.52
CA LEU A 5 -1.59 6.84 -19.76
C LEU A 5 -2.87 6.43 -20.52
N THR A 6 -3.21 5.16 -20.48
CA THR A 6 -4.47 4.69 -21.07
C THR A 6 -5.65 5.22 -20.26
N ARG A 7 -6.83 5.31 -20.87
CA ARG A 7 -8.07 5.71 -20.17
C ARG A 7 -8.30 4.81 -18.95
N HIS A 8 -8.18 3.51 -19.12
CA HIS A 8 -8.29 2.54 -18.03
C HIS A 8 -7.32 2.81 -16.88
N ALA A 9 -6.04 3.10 -17.17
CA ALA A 9 -5.07 3.43 -16.13
C ALA A 9 -5.45 4.71 -15.37
N LEU A 10 -5.99 5.72 -16.05
CA LEU A 10 -6.47 6.95 -15.41
C LEU A 10 -7.66 6.67 -14.50
N GLU A 11 -8.64 5.90 -14.96
CA GLU A 11 -9.81 5.48 -14.16
C GLU A 11 -9.39 4.70 -12.90
N MET A 12 -8.40 3.79 -13.00
CA MET A 12 -7.86 3.08 -11.85
C MET A 12 -7.21 4.05 -10.84
N ILE A 13 -6.44 5.02 -11.33
CA ILE A 13 -5.76 6.01 -10.47
C ILE A 13 -6.80 6.90 -9.76
N GLU A 14 -7.81 7.39 -10.47
CA GLU A 14 -8.88 8.22 -9.92
C GLU A 14 -9.64 7.49 -8.81
N ARG A 15 -10.05 6.24 -9.07
CA ARG A 15 -10.70 5.40 -8.05
C ARG A 15 -9.80 5.17 -6.84
N SER A 16 -8.50 4.96 -7.07
CA SER A 16 -7.54 4.78 -5.97
C SER A 16 -7.40 6.06 -5.13
N ILE A 17 -7.28 7.23 -5.77
CA ILE A 17 -7.13 8.52 -5.07
C ILE A 17 -8.35 8.80 -4.19
N PHE A 18 -9.55 8.43 -4.63
CA PHE A 18 -10.77 8.58 -3.83
C PHE A 18 -10.68 7.89 -2.45
N CYS A 19 -9.93 6.80 -2.35
CA CYS A 19 -9.68 6.11 -1.08
C CYS A 19 -8.63 6.82 -0.19
N PHE A 20 -8.05 7.96 -0.63
CA PHE A 20 -7.00 8.70 0.09
C PHE A 20 -7.43 10.13 0.40
N PRO A 21 -8.27 10.37 1.41
CA PRO A 21 -8.76 11.71 1.75
C PRO A 21 -7.63 12.70 2.07
N GLU A 22 -6.48 12.21 2.54
CA GLU A 22 -5.28 13.03 2.81
C GLU A 22 -4.73 13.69 1.54
N LEU A 23 -5.05 13.17 0.37
CA LEU A 23 -4.62 13.66 -0.94
C LEU A 23 -5.67 14.56 -1.61
N ASN A 24 -6.84 14.74 -0.99
CA ASN A 24 -7.88 15.60 -1.54
C ASN A 24 -7.37 17.03 -1.75
N GLY A 25 -7.69 17.60 -2.90
CA GLY A 25 -7.25 18.94 -3.28
C GLY A 25 -5.76 19.09 -3.57
N LYS A 26 -4.99 18.00 -3.61
CA LYS A 26 -3.56 18.01 -3.95
C LYS A 26 -3.35 17.74 -5.44
N ASN A 27 -2.47 18.53 -6.07
CA ASN A 27 -2.06 18.29 -7.44
C ASN A 27 -1.01 17.18 -7.51
N ILE A 28 -1.41 16.00 -8.04
CA ILE A 28 -0.53 14.85 -8.23
C ILE A 28 -0.14 14.76 -9.70
N THR A 29 1.16 14.84 -9.96
CA THR A 29 1.68 14.61 -11.31
C THR A 29 1.81 13.12 -11.58
N LEU A 30 1.19 12.68 -12.66
CA LEU A 30 1.26 11.29 -13.12
C LEU A 30 2.40 11.13 -14.12
N GLY A 31 3.18 10.07 -13.97
CA GLY A 31 4.29 9.73 -14.84
C GLY A 31 4.33 8.23 -15.16
N TYR A 32 5.31 7.87 -15.98
CA TYR A 32 5.56 6.50 -16.42
C TYR A 32 6.93 6.03 -15.96
N THR A 33 7.03 4.76 -15.54
CA THR A 33 8.31 4.08 -15.26
C THR A 33 8.41 2.76 -16.01
N ARG A 34 9.65 2.37 -16.37
CA ARG A 34 9.96 1.06 -16.98
C ARG A 34 10.68 0.14 -16.01
N ARG A 35 11.36 0.69 -15.02
CA ARG A 35 12.25 -0.06 -14.12
C ARG A 35 11.51 -0.72 -12.96
N HIS A 36 10.61 0.01 -12.32
CA HIS A 36 9.88 -0.42 -11.12
C HIS A 36 8.38 -0.56 -11.43
N LEU A 37 7.62 -1.26 -10.58
CA LEU A 37 6.16 -1.33 -10.68
C LEU A 37 5.55 0.05 -10.50
N GLY A 38 6.07 0.81 -9.52
CA GLY A 38 5.71 2.18 -9.25
C GLY A 38 6.86 2.95 -8.59
N SER A 39 6.71 4.25 -8.45
CA SER A 39 7.52 5.10 -7.58
C SER A 39 6.76 6.37 -7.21
N ALA A 40 6.89 6.80 -5.96
CA ALA A 40 6.33 8.04 -5.47
C ALA A 40 7.45 9.03 -5.10
N THR A 41 7.19 10.31 -5.30
CA THR A 41 8.13 11.37 -4.94
C THR A 41 7.36 12.56 -4.38
N VAL A 42 7.76 13.00 -3.18
CA VAL A 42 7.31 14.26 -2.59
C VAL A 42 8.49 15.22 -2.65
N ALA A 43 8.37 16.26 -3.44
CA ALA A 43 9.41 17.30 -3.58
C ALA A 43 9.07 18.49 -2.69
N TYR A 44 10.08 18.99 -1.97
CA TYR A 44 9.99 20.15 -1.10
C TYR A 44 10.81 21.30 -1.67
N ARG A 45 10.29 22.51 -1.53
CA ARG A 45 11.02 23.74 -1.83
C ARG A 45 10.87 24.70 -0.65
N LYS A 46 11.97 25.11 -0.04
CA LYS A 46 11.99 25.98 1.15
C LYS A 46 11.09 25.43 2.29
N GLY A 47 11.07 24.11 2.49
CA GLY A 47 10.28 23.47 3.54
C GLY A 47 8.78 23.30 3.24
N VAL A 48 8.32 23.74 2.06
CA VAL A 48 6.94 23.59 1.61
C VAL A 48 6.86 22.49 0.55
N ILE A 49 5.79 21.70 0.56
CA ILE A 49 5.55 20.70 -0.48
C ILE A 49 5.29 21.42 -1.80
N TRP A 50 6.18 21.22 -2.75
CA TRP A 50 6.12 21.85 -4.07
C TRP A 50 5.49 20.92 -5.11
N ARG A 51 5.72 19.61 -5.01
CA ARG A 51 5.24 18.67 -6.03
C ARG A 51 5.05 17.28 -5.46
N LEU A 52 3.93 16.65 -5.83
CA LEU A 52 3.63 15.23 -5.62
C LEU A 52 3.70 14.54 -6.99
N VAL A 53 4.44 13.44 -7.07
CA VAL A 53 4.60 12.69 -8.33
C VAL A 53 4.45 11.21 -8.06
N ILE A 54 3.64 10.52 -8.85
CA ILE A 54 3.67 9.07 -8.96
C ILE A 54 4.06 8.66 -10.37
N ARG A 55 4.86 7.61 -10.50
CA ARG A 55 5.22 6.99 -11.78
C ARG A 55 4.83 5.53 -11.71
N LEU A 56 4.13 5.03 -12.72
CA LEU A 56 3.55 3.70 -12.73
C LEU A 56 3.98 2.94 -13.98
N LYS A 57 4.12 1.62 -13.85
CA LYS A 57 4.40 0.70 -14.96
C LYS A 57 3.07 0.19 -15.53
N VAL A 58 2.55 0.89 -16.53
CA VAL A 58 1.19 0.69 -17.07
C VAL A 58 0.90 -0.75 -17.54
N ARG A 59 1.93 -1.51 -17.99
CA ARG A 59 1.72 -2.89 -18.45
C ARG A 59 1.46 -3.92 -17.33
N LYS A 60 1.72 -3.54 -16.07
CA LYS A 60 1.50 -4.37 -14.88
C LYS A 60 0.89 -3.52 -13.78
N LEU A 61 -0.18 -2.81 -14.11
CA LEU A 61 -0.85 -1.92 -13.18
C LEU A 61 -1.88 -2.71 -12.38
N SER A 62 -1.82 -2.59 -11.05
CA SER A 62 -2.81 -3.09 -10.11
C SER A 62 -3.23 -1.97 -9.16
N TYR A 63 -4.40 -2.10 -8.57
CA TYR A 63 -4.83 -1.17 -7.51
C TYR A 63 -3.87 -1.22 -6.31
N GLN A 64 -3.36 -2.41 -5.96
CA GLN A 64 -2.36 -2.58 -4.91
C GLN A 64 -1.11 -1.72 -5.18
N THR A 65 -0.56 -1.77 -6.40
CA THR A 65 0.60 -0.94 -6.77
C THR A 65 0.28 0.55 -6.69
N ILE A 66 -0.87 0.98 -7.20
CA ILE A 66 -1.29 2.40 -7.14
C ILE A 66 -1.43 2.84 -5.68
N GLY A 67 -2.15 2.07 -4.86
CA GLY A 67 -2.36 2.36 -3.44
C GLY A 67 -1.06 2.43 -2.65
N HIS A 68 -0.09 1.53 -2.95
CA HIS A 68 1.24 1.54 -2.36
C HIS A 68 1.97 2.87 -2.61
N GLU A 69 1.96 3.35 -3.86
CA GLU A 69 2.60 4.63 -4.21
C GLU A 69 1.86 5.84 -3.62
N LEU A 70 0.51 5.80 -3.57
CA LEU A 70 -0.27 6.84 -2.90
C LEU A 70 0.03 6.87 -1.39
N THR A 71 0.23 5.71 -0.77
CA THR A 71 0.62 5.63 0.65
C THR A 71 1.98 6.28 0.89
N HIS A 72 2.95 6.12 -0.03
CA HIS A 72 4.22 6.85 0.03
C HIS A 72 4.02 8.38 -0.04
N LEU A 73 3.08 8.87 -0.85
CA LEU A 73 2.76 10.29 -0.87
C LEU A 73 2.23 10.76 0.49
N VAL A 74 1.32 9.99 1.12
CA VAL A 74 0.79 10.32 2.46
C VAL A 74 1.91 10.35 3.50
N GLN A 75 2.82 9.35 3.48
CA GLN A 75 4.01 9.37 4.35
C GLN A 75 4.86 10.63 4.14
N GLY A 76 5.04 11.03 2.87
CA GLY A 76 5.77 12.24 2.52
C GLY A 76 5.07 13.49 3.02
N LEU A 77 3.74 13.61 2.87
CA LEU A 77 2.97 14.73 3.38
C LEU A 77 3.16 14.90 4.89
N ALA A 78 3.04 13.81 5.65
CA ALA A 78 3.23 13.83 7.10
C ALA A 78 4.64 14.29 7.53
N ARG A 79 5.69 13.94 6.75
CA ARG A 79 7.07 14.42 7.01
C ARG A 79 7.24 15.91 6.75
N GLY A 80 6.52 16.47 5.77
CA GLY A 80 6.58 17.90 5.45
C GLY A 80 5.92 18.77 6.51
N ASP A 81 4.98 18.24 7.25
CA ASP A 81 4.39 18.91 8.41
C ASP A 81 5.22 18.64 9.68
N ARG A 82 6.20 19.51 9.92
CA ARG A 82 7.09 19.42 11.10
C ARG A 82 6.32 19.43 12.42
N ARG A 83 5.11 20.00 12.47
CA ARG A 83 4.28 20.04 13.68
C ARG A 83 3.70 18.66 13.98
N GLN A 84 3.15 17.99 12.98
CA GLN A 84 2.64 16.63 13.11
C GLN A 84 3.75 15.61 13.40
N TRP A 85 4.93 15.78 12.79
CA TRP A 85 6.07 14.87 13.00
C TRP A 85 6.61 14.91 14.45
N LYS A 86 6.67 16.09 15.06
CA LYS A 86 7.16 16.24 16.45
C LYS A 86 6.20 15.67 17.50
N SER A 87 4.93 15.55 17.19
CA SER A 87 3.90 15.10 18.16
C SER A 87 3.89 13.60 18.44
N GLY A 88 4.71 12.80 17.77
CA GLY A 88 4.70 11.33 17.93
C GLY A 88 3.35 10.72 17.59
N ASN A 89 2.55 11.37 16.74
CA ASN A 89 1.19 10.97 16.43
C ASN A 89 1.18 9.55 15.89
N LYS A 90 0.61 8.62 16.65
CA LYS A 90 0.50 7.21 16.31
C LYS A 90 -0.45 6.96 15.10
N GLU A 91 -1.19 7.96 14.67
CA GLU A 91 -2.07 7.92 13.50
C GLU A 91 -1.29 8.06 12.18
N ASN A 92 -0.10 8.69 12.22
CA ASN A 92 0.71 8.83 11.02
C ASN A 92 1.23 7.48 10.52
N ILE A 93 1.18 7.29 9.21
CA ILE A 93 1.74 6.10 8.56
C ILE A 93 3.27 6.12 8.73
N PRO A 94 3.87 5.12 9.40
CA PRO A 94 5.32 5.06 9.54
C PRO A 94 5.99 4.90 8.18
N SER A 95 7.24 5.35 8.06
CA SER A 95 8.00 5.17 6.82
C SER A 95 8.43 3.73 6.58
N GLY A 96 8.54 3.35 5.31
CA GLY A 96 9.06 2.06 4.86
C GLY A 96 8.07 1.28 4.01
N GLU A 97 8.60 0.44 3.13
CA GLU A 97 7.86 -0.30 2.11
C GLU A 97 6.80 -1.25 2.69
N LYS A 98 7.15 -2.01 3.75
CA LYS A 98 6.17 -2.88 4.44
C LYS A 98 5.02 -2.10 5.06
N GLN A 99 5.30 -0.88 5.51
CA GLN A 99 4.27 0.01 6.04
C GLN A 99 3.30 0.41 4.94
N CYS A 100 3.83 0.74 3.75
CA CYS A 100 2.99 1.04 2.60
C CYS A 100 2.07 -0.13 2.26
N ASP A 101 2.59 -1.35 2.19
CA ASP A 101 1.77 -2.54 1.92
C ASP A 101 0.66 -2.71 2.96
N ILE A 102 1.00 -2.62 4.27
CA ILE A 102 0.05 -2.81 5.37
C ILE A 102 -1.07 -1.76 5.32
N TRP A 103 -0.71 -0.47 5.20
CA TRP A 103 -1.69 0.62 5.17
C TRP A 103 -2.54 0.61 3.90
N THR A 104 -1.96 0.24 2.77
CA THR A 104 -2.68 0.10 1.50
C THR A 104 -3.75 -0.98 1.59
N LEU A 105 -3.38 -2.19 2.02
CA LEU A 105 -4.33 -3.31 2.17
C LEU A 105 -5.41 -3.00 3.20
N ALA A 106 -5.04 -2.42 4.34
CA ALA A 106 -6.00 -2.08 5.39
C ALA A 106 -7.03 -1.02 4.94
N ARG A 107 -6.62 -0.10 4.06
CA ARG A 107 -7.41 1.07 3.65
C ARG A 107 -8.71 0.71 2.96
N ASP A 108 -8.63 -0.10 1.91
CA ASP A 108 -9.81 -0.52 1.15
C ASP A 108 -9.61 -1.90 0.50
N ALA A 109 -10.71 -2.64 0.32
CA ALA A 109 -10.70 -3.93 -0.37
C ALA A 109 -10.29 -3.80 -1.85
N LEU A 110 -10.45 -2.63 -2.44
CA LEU A 110 -9.99 -2.30 -3.80
C LEU A 110 -8.51 -2.64 -4.00
N PHE A 111 -7.68 -2.48 -2.96
CA PHE A 111 -6.24 -2.72 -3.00
C PHE A 111 -5.82 -4.17 -2.75
N CYS A 112 -6.79 -5.08 -2.72
CA CYS A 112 -6.56 -6.52 -2.56
C CYS A 112 -6.54 -7.29 -3.90
N ASP A 113 -6.47 -6.60 -5.03
CA ASP A 113 -6.46 -7.19 -6.38
C ASP A 113 -5.17 -7.94 -6.73
N ASP A 114 -4.05 -7.59 -6.07
CA ASP A 114 -2.75 -8.22 -6.27
C ASP A 114 -2.01 -8.37 -4.93
N PRO A 115 -1.19 -9.43 -4.73
CA PRO A 115 -0.46 -9.61 -3.47
C PRO A 115 0.59 -8.50 -3.27
N PRO A 116 0.76 -8.03 -2.01
CA PRO A 116 1.73 -7.01 -1.68
C PRO A 116 3.17 -7.46 -1.98
N THR A 117 4.03 -6.51 -2.33
CA THR A 117 5.40 -6.79 -2.76
C THR A 117 6.35 -7.01 -1.59
N TYR A 118 6.27 -6.19 -0.54
CA TYR A 118 7.26 -6.12 0.53
C TYR A 118 6.82 -6.81 1.82
N LEU A 119 5.51 -6.94 2.06
CA LEU A 119 5.00 -7.74 3.16
C LEU A 119 5.32 -9.23 2.92
N ARG A 120 5.93 -9.89 3.90
CA ARG A 120 6.34 -11.30 3.77
C ARG A 120 5.12 -12.21 3.84
N LEU A 121 4.73 -12.72 2.70
CA LEU A 121 3.66 -13.71 2.55
C LEU A 121 4.26 -15.10 2.33
N PRO A 122 3.74 -16.15 2.98
CA PRO A 122 4.02 -17.53 2.59
C PRO A 122 3.68 -17.76 1.11
N ARG A 123 4.42 -18.66 0.44
CA ARG A 123 4.21 -18.96 -0.98
C ARG A 123 2.76 -19.33 -1.27
N MET A 124 2.16 -20.21 -0.47
CA MET A 124 0.76 -20.63 -0.62
C MET A 124 -0.24 -19.46 -0.54
N VAL A 125 -0.03 -18.51 0.39
CA VAL A 125 -0.90 -17.33 0.53
C VAL A 125 -0.80 -16.46 -0.72
N ARG A 126 0.42 -16.33 -1.27
CA ARG A 126 0.65 -15.56 -2.49
C ARG A 126 0.04 -16.23 -3.73
N GLU A 127 0.19 -17.56 -3.88
CA GLU A 127 -0.37 -18.33 -5.00
C GLU A 127 -1.90 -18.38 -4.97
N ARG A 128 -2.49 -18.34 -3.77
CA ARG A 128 -3.94 -18.34 -3.54
C ARG A 128 -4.44 -16.97 -3.08
N TRP A 129 -3.84 -15.92 -3.58
CA TRP A 129 -4.15 -14.57 -3.13
C TRP A 129 -5.65 -14.22 -3.18
N PRO A 130 -6.41 -14.52 -4.24
CA PRO A 130 -7.84 -14.21 -4.26
C PRO A 130 -8.63 -14.77 -3.08
N ASP A 131 -8.25 -15.96 -2.60
CA ASP A 131 -8.90 -16.61 -1.47
C ASP A 131 -8.45 -16.05 -0.12
N CYS A 132 -7.24 -15.51 -0.06
CA CYS A 132 -6.57 -15.10 1.18
C CYS A 132 -6.60 -13.59 1.42
N ALA A 133 -6.83 -12.81 0.37
CA ALA A 133 -6.68 -11.35 0.40
C ALA A 133 -7.54 -10.67 1.48
N GLY A 134 -8.79 -11.12 1.65
CA GLY A 134 -9.70 -10.61 2.67
C GLY A 134 -9.18 -10.81 4.09
N ASP A 135 -8.69 -12.02 4.40
CA ASP A 135 -8.15 -12.35 5.72
C ASP A 135 -6.85 -11.59 6.00
N VAL A 136 -5.95 -11.50 4.99
CA VAL A 136 -4.71 -10.70 5.12
C VAL A 136 -5.04 -9.24 5.35
N ARG A 137 -6.06 -8.71 4.68
CA ARG A 137 -6.54 -7.34 4.92
C ARG A 137 -7.00 -7.15 6.35
N GLN A 138 -7.80 -8.06 6.91
CA GLN A 138 -8.25 -7.96 8.31
C GLN A 138 -7.07 -8.01 9.29
N LEU A 139 -6.06 -8.86 9.02
CA LEU A 139 -4.83 -8.87 9.81
C LEU A 139 -4.05 -7.56 9.70
N CYS A 140 -4.01 -6.91 8.53
CA CYS A 140 -3.41 -5.60 8.38
C CYS A 140 -4.13 -4.52 9.20
N ILE A 141 -5.47 -4.52 9.21
CA ILE A 141 -6.28 -3.62 10.06
C ILE A 141 -5.94 -3.86 11.54
N ALA A 142 -5.95 -5.11 11.99
CA ALA A 142 -5.59 -5.47 13.36
C ALA A 142 -4.14 -5.06 13.72
N ALA A 143 -3.21 -5.17 12.76
CA ALA A 143 -1.82 -4.79 12.97
C ALA A 143 -1.66 -3.27 13.17
N ILE A 144 -2.43 -2.45 12.47
CA ILE A 144 -2.44 -0.98 12.66
C ILE A 144 -2.92 -0.63 14.07
N GLU A 145 -3.97 -1.27 14.55
CA GLU A 145 -4.44 -1.08 15.93
C GLU A 145 -3.40 -1.56 16.94
N LYS A 146 -2.83 -2.75 16.72
CA LYS A 146 -1.79 -3.31 17.60
C LYS A 146 -0.54 -2.45 17.68
N ARG A 147 -0.20 -1.70 16.64
CA ARG A 147 0.91 -0.74 16.63
C ARG A 147 0.82 0.29 17.75
N LYS A 148 -0.39 0.66 18.19
CA LYS A 148 -0.59 1.66 19.24
C LYS A 148 0.07 1.23 20.58
N THR A 149 0.14 -0.08 20.80
CA THR A 149 0.67 -0.67 22.05
C THR A 149 1.88 -1.57 21.84
N HIS A 150 2.16 -2.02 20.61
CA HIS A 150 3.14 -3.05 20.33
C HIS A 150 4.17 -2.62 19.28
N ARG A 151 5.40 -2.37 19.70
CA ARG A 151 6.47 -1.87 18.81
C ARG A 151 6.81 -2.84 17.66
N ARG A 152 6.70 -4.17 17.89
CA ARG A 152 7.05 -5.21 16.91
C ARG A 152 5.84 -5.75 16.14
N TYR A 153 4.81 -4.94 15.93
CA TYR A 153 3.56 -5.34 15.32
C TYR A 153 3.69 -5.94 13.91
N ILE A 154 4.68 -5.53 13.10
CA ILE A 154 4.93 -6.16 11.78
C ILE A 154 5.37 -7.62 11.94
N ARG A 155 6.23 -7.93 12.92
CA ARG A 155 6.63 -9.32 13.17
C ARG A 155 5.44 -10.16 13.63
N TRP A 156 4.59 -9.58 14.47
CA TRP A 156 3.35 -10.22 14.88
C TRP A 156 2.45 -10.48 13.64
N LEU A 157 2.22 -9.48 12.79
CA LEU A 157 1.42 -9.63 11.57
C LEU A 157 1.97 -10.75 10.66
N GLU A 158 3.26 -10.74 10.38
CA GLU A 158 3.90 -11.76 9.53
C GLU A 158 3.83 -13.17 10.18
N ALA A 159 3.78 -13.25 11.51
CA ALA A 159 3.56 -14.51 12.23
C ALA A 159 2.10 -14.98 12.08
N GLU A 160 1.11 -14.11 12.27
CA GLU A 160 -0.31 -14.44 12.08
C GLU A 160 -0.59 -14.91 10.64
N ILE A 161 -0.06 -14.21 9.63
CA ILE A 161 -0.21 -14.63 8.23
C ILE A 161 0.38 -16.02 7.99
N ARG A 162 1.50 -16.38 8.65
CA ARG A 162 2.07 -17.72 8.55
C ARG A 162 1.19 -18.80 9.21
N THR A 163 0.47 -18.46 10.27
CA THR A 163 -0.43 -19.40 10.96
C THR A 163 -1.76 -19.60 10.22
N MET A 164 -2.15 -18.69 9.32
CA MET A 164 -3.35 -18.86 8.49
C MET A 164 -3.34 -20.20 7.75
N ARG A 165 -2.17 -20.68 7.31
CA ARG A 165 -2.00 -21.99 6.68
C ARG A 165 -2.57 -23.14 7.51
N ARG A 166 -2.50 -23.06 8.83
CA ARG A 166 -2.98 -24.12 9.75
C ARG A 166 -4.50 -24.14 9.91
N ARG A 167 -5.17 -23.03 9.55
CA ARG A 167 -6.64 -22.90 9.68
C ARG A 167 -7.39 -23.45 8.47
N TRP A 168 -6.69 -23.82 7.38
CA TRP A 168 -7.29 -24.40 6.17
C TRP A 168 -6.74 -25.77 5.82
N PRO A 169 -6.90 -26.78 6.70
CA PRO A 169 -6.45 -28.16 6.42
C PRO A 169 -7.21 -28.80 5.26
N GLU A 170 -8.44 -28.38 4.98
CA GLU A 170 -9.32 -29.05 4.00
C GLU A 170 -8.94 -28.78 2.52
N LEU A 171 -8.05 -27.85 2.25
CA LEU A 171 -7.65 -27.47 0.89
C LEU A 171 -6.45 -28.28 0.34
N ILE A 172 -5.91 -29.20 1.12
CA ILE A 172 -4.75 -30.04 0.76
C ILE A 172 -5.20 -31.33 0.02
N ILE A 173 -6.49 -31.69 0.04
CA ILE A 173 -6.96 -33.02 -0.37
C ILE A 173 -7.42 -33.09 -1.83
N CYS A 174 -7.48 -31.98 -2.59
CA CYS A 174 -7.99 -31.99 -3.97
C CYS A 174 -6.93 -32.02 -5.07
N CYS A 175 -5.68 -32.39 -4.81
CA CYS A 175 -4.67 -32.65 -5.82
C CYS A 175 -4.07 -34.05 -5.61
N GLY A 176 -4.88 -35.07 -5.84
CA GLY A 176 -4.47 -36.43 -6.04
C GLY A 176 -4.69 -36.84 -7.50
#